data_27dd8e16a853814f08df50ef562a6cd6
#
_entry.id   27dd8e16a853814f08df50ef562a6cd6
#
_cell.length_a   1.000
_cell.length_b   1.000
_cell.length_c   1.000
_cell.angle_alpha   90.00
_cell.angle_beta   90.00
_cell.angle_gamma   90.00
#
_symmetry.space_group_name_H-M   'P 1'
#
loop_
_entity.id
_entity.type
_entity.pdbx_description
1 polymer ?
#
loop_
_entity_poly.entity_id
_entity_poly.type
_entity_poly.pdbx_seq_one_letter_code
_entity_poly.pdbx_strand_id
1 'polypeptide(L)'
;LAERNLAANAVENVRVARVPAEEVAAALKTGATPRRLQALDVDLASMGRGSLFVDPPRAGLDKTCSQIAAGFDRIVYVSCNPETLARDVRLLTPTHAVKRVAAFDQFPYTDHLECGVVLERRVD
;
A
#
# COMPACT_ATOMS: atom_id res chain seq x y z
N LEU A 1 -11.68 -3.15 15.92
CA LEU A 1 -11.43 -4.58 15.75
C LEU A 1 -9.92 -4.87 15.62
N ALA A 2 -9.21 -4.19 14.69
CA ALA A 2 -7.77 -4.41 14.47
C ALA A 2 -6.94 -4.24 15.75
N GLU A 3 -7.10 -3.15 16.51
CA GLU A 3 -6.37 -2.90 17.77
C GLU A 3 -6.57 -4.03 18.80
N ARG A 4 -7.81 -4.56 18.90
CA ARG A 4 -8.10 -5.70 19.78
C ARG A 4 -7.37 -6.97 19.35
N ASN A 5 -7.27 -7.20 18.04
CA ASN A 5 -6.55 -8.35 17.50
C ASN A 5 -5.04 -8.21 17.74
N LEU A 6 -4.48 -7.02 17.54
CA LEU A 6 -3.07 -6.76 17.83
C LEU A 6 -2.74 -7.02 19.31
N ALA A 7 -3.56 -6.49 20.22
CA ALA A 7 -3.38 -6.71 21.66
C ALA A 7 -3.51 -8.20 22.06
N ALA A 8 -4.50 -8.91 21.50
CA ALA A 8 -4.70 -10.33 21.77
C ALA A 8 -3.54 -11.22 21.29
N ASN A 9 -2.76 -10.76 20.32
CA ASN A 9 -1.62 -11.46 19.75
C ASN A 9 -0.26 -10.87 20.20
N ALA A 10 -0.25 -9.98 21.21
CA ALA A 10 0.94 -9.30 21.72
C ALA A 10 1.78 -8.59 20.61
N VAL A 11 1.12 -8.01 19.60
CA VAL A 11 1.77 -7.26 18.52
C VAL A 11 1.88 -5.80 18.95
N GLU A 12 3.08 -5.35 19.25
CA GLU A 12 3.36 -4.01 19.77
C GLU A 12 3.93 -3.03 18.73
N ASN A 13 4.47 -3.54 17.63
CA ASN A 13 5.16 -2.78 16.60
C ASN A 13 4.25 -2.30 15.45
N VAL A 14 2.92 -2.44 15.59
CA VAL A 14 1.93 -2.00 14.60
C VAL A 14 1.07 -0.89 15.21
N ARG A 15 0.85 0.17 14.45
CA ARG A 15 -0.09 1.24 14.77
C ARG A 15 -1.23 1.24 13.77
N VAL A 16 -2.46 1.40 14.26
CA VAL A 16 -3.66 1.45 13.42
C VAL A 16 -4.21 2.87 13.43
N ALA A 17 -4.35 3.45 12.26
CA ALA A 17 -4.94 4.78 12.10
C ALA A 17 -6.05 4.75 11.06
N ARG A 18 -7.16 5.43 11.31
CA ARG A 18 -8.20 5.68 10.31
C ARG A 18 -7.98 7.07 9.70
N VAL A 19 -7.25 7.10 8.60
CA VAL A 19 -6.85 8.33 7.92
C VAL A 19 -7.16 8.17 6.42
N PRO A 20 -7.76 9.17 5.77
CA PRO A 20 -7.90 9.19 4.31
C PRO A 20 -6.54 9.16 3.61
N ALA A 21 -6.46 8.47 2.48
CA ALA A 21 -5.21 8.34 1.72
C ALA A 21 -4.66 9.71 1.27
N GLU A 22 -5.56 10.65 0.98
CA GLU A 22 -5.20 12.03 0.58
C GLU A 22 -4.49 12.80 1.72
N GLU A 23 -4.92 12.59 2.97
CA GLU A 23 -4.24 13.18 4.13
C GLU A 23 -2.84 12.57 4.32
N VAL A 24 -2.69 11.26 4.11
CA VAL A 24 -1.38 10.60 4.14
C VAL A 24 -0.49 11.13 3.01
N ALA A 25 -1.05 11.30 1.81
CA ALA A 25 -0.36 11.87 0.67
C ALA A 25 0.17 13.27 0.93
N ALA A 26 -0.69 14.13 1.49
CA ALA A 26 -0.32 15.49 1.85
C ALA A 26 0.79 15.50 2.91
N ALA A 27 0.67 14.65 3.93
CA ALA A 27 1.65 14.51 4.99
C ALA A 27 3.03 14.09 4.46
N LEU A 28 3.09 13.09 3.60
CA LEU A 28 4.34 12.62 2.97
C LEU A 28 5.00 13.68 2.07
N LYS A 29 4.19 14.56 1.45
CA LYS A 29 4.73 15.66 0.61
C LYS A 29 5.20 16.86 1.42
N THR A 30 4.49 17.21 2.48
CA THR A 30 4.72 18.44 3.25
C THR A 30 5.56 18.23 4.51
N GLY A 31 5.71 16.98 4.97
CA GLY A 31 6.29 16.64 6.28
C GLY A 31 5.38 16.97 7.46
N ALA A 32 4.15 17.46 7.21
CA ALA A 32 3.21 17.82 8.26
C ALA A 32 2.41 16.58 8.68
N THR A 33 2.53 16.16 9.93
CA THR A 33 1.83 14.99 10.45
C THR A 33 0.37 15.32 10.77
N PRO A 34 -0.63 14.62 10.18
CA PRO A 34 -2.04 14.79 10.51
C PRO A 34 -2.31 14.56 12.01
N ARG A 35 -3.25 15.32 12.59
CA ARG A 35 -3.59 15.21 14.03
C ARG A 35 -3.88 13.77 14.47
N ARG A 36 -4.51 12.98 13.61
CA ARG A 36 -4.84 11.57 13.88
C ARG A 36 -3.60 10.68 14.00
N LEU A 37 -2.53 11.01 13.29
CA LEU A 37 -1.25 10.30 13.37
C LEU A 37 -0.38 10.82 14.52
N GLN A 38 -0.46 12.12 14.85
CA GLN A 38 0.20 12.70 16.02
C GLN A 38 -0.22 11.99 17.31
N ALA A 39 -1.52 11.70 17.44
CA ALA A 39 -2.05 10.98 18.62
C ALA A 39 -1.51 9.54 18.77
N LEU A 40 -0.93 8.97 17.72
CA LEU A 40 -0.36 7.61 17.71
C LEU A 40 1.18 7.62 17.75
N ASP A 41 1.78 8.78 17.95
CA ASP A 41 3.24 8.96 17.90
C ASP A 41 3.87 8.39 16.61
N VAL A 42 3.19 8.63 15.47
CA VAL A 42 3.64 8.21 14.14
C VAL A 42 4.18 9.42 13.40
N ASP A 43 5.46 9.39 13.10
CA ASP A 43 6.12 10.34 12.21
C ASP A 43 6.32 9.72 10.82
N LEU A 44 5.49 10.15 9.87
CA LEU A 44 5.58 9.67 8.48
C LEU A 44 6.87 10.10 7.79
N ALA A 45 7.48 11.22 8.19
CA ALA A 45 8.73 11.70 7.60
C ALA A 45 9.90 10.77 7.97
N SER A 46 9.87 10.19 9.17
CA SER A 46 10.90 9.26 9.65
C SER A 46 10.79 7.86 9.01
N MET A 47 9.64 7.50 8.44
CA MET A 47 9.43 6.18 7.84
C MET A 47 10.23 5.97 6.55
N GLY A 48 10.81 7.02 6.00
CA GLY A 48 11.67 6.94 4.82
C GLY A 48 10.94 6.37 3.60
N ARG A 49 11.72 5.83 2.67
CA ARG A 49 11.25 5.21 1.43
C ARG A 49 11.05 3.68 1.54
N GLY A 50 10.91 3.13 2.73
CA GLY A 50 10.84 1.70 2.98
C GLY A 50 9.85 0.91 2.11
N SER A 51 9.11 0.00 2.71
CA SER A 51 8.13 -0.83 2.00
C SER A 51 6.72 -0.30 2.20
N LEU A 52 5.94 -0.28 1.12
CA LEU A 52 4.52 0.02 1.11
C LEU A 52 3.73 -1.26 0.81
N PHE A 53 2.71 -1.56 1.62
CA PHE A 53 1.71 -2.57 1.32
C PHE A 53 0.40 -1.88 0.94
N VAL A 54 -0.22 -2.28 -0.16
CA VAL A 54 -1.51 -1.76 -0.62
C VAL A 54 -2.46 -2.90 -0.99
N ASP A 55 -3.70 -2.74 -0.58
CA ASP A 55 -4.83 -3.62 -0.89
C ASP A 55 -6.06 -2.73 -1.16
N PRO A 56 -6.11 -2.09 -2.35
CA PRO A 56 -7.15 -1.13 -2.68
C PRO A 56 -8.46 -1.81 -3.06
N PRO A 57 -9.58 -1.06 -3.11
CA PRO A 57 -10.82 -1.53 -3.71
C PRO A 57 -10.64 -2.00 -5.16
N ARG A 58 -11.65 -2.70 -5.72
CA ARG A 58 -11.65 -3.23 -7.10
C ARG A 58 -11.30 -2.20 -8.19
N ALA A 59 -11.53 -0.91 -7.94
CA ALA A 59 -11.17 0.17 -8.84
C ALA A 59 -9.65 0.41 -8.95
N GLY A 60 -8.85 -0.20 -8.05
CA GLY A 60 -7.41 -0.01 -7.98
C GLY A 60 -7.00 1.29 -7.30
N LEU A 61 -5.76 1.70 -7.52
CA LEU A 61 -5.22 2.95 -6.99
C LEU A 61 -5.71 4.14 -7.82
N ASP A 62 -6.09 5.21 -7.14
CA ASP A 62 -6.28 6.50 -7.79
C ASP A 62 -4.92 7.16 -8.11
N LYS A 63 -4.97 8.30 -8.80
CA LYS A 63 -3.77 9.04 -9.21
C LYS A 63 -2.90 9.45 -8.01
N THR A 64 -3.53 9.86 -6.92
CA THR A 64 -2.83 10.31 -5.71
C THR A 64 -2.14 9.15 -5.03
N CYS A 65 -2.84 8.04 -4.83
CA CYS A 65 -2.29 6.81 -4.23
C CYS A 65 -1.17 6.21 -5.10
N SER A 66 -1.31 6.24 -6.43
CA SER A 66 -0.25 5.79 -7.34
C SER A 66 1.02 6.65 -7.23
N GLN A 67 0.88 7.97 -7.08
CA GLN A 67 2.01 8.88 -6.85
C GLN A 67 2.70 8.63 -5.51
N ILE A 68 1.92 8.35 -4.46
CA ILE A 68 2.46 7.96 -3.15
C ILE A 68 3.25 6.66 -3.29
N ALA A 69 2.65 5.64 -3.89
CA ALA A 69 3.26 4.33 -4.07
C ALA A 69 4.60 4.44 -4.81
N ALA A 70 4.67 5.27 -5.85
CA ALA A 70 5.90 5.54 -6.58
C ALA A 70 7.01 6.19 -5.71
N GLY A 71 6.71 6.70 -4.52
CA GLY A 71 7.68 7.25 -3.57
C GLY A 71 8.44 6.19 -2.76
N PHE A 72 7.95 4.96 -2.67
CA PHE A 72 8.55 3.90 -1.86
C PHE A 72 9.58 3.07 -2.63
N ASP A 73 10.49 2.41 -1.92
CA ASP A 73 11.51 1.56 -2.55
C ASP A 73 10.97 0.18 -2.92
N ARG A 74 10.03 -0.32 -2.13
CA ARG A 74 9.37 -1.60 -2.36
C ARG A 74 7.87 -1.45 -2.20
N ILE A 75 7.13 -2.06 -3.13
CA ILE A 75 5.67 -2.07 -3.09
C ILE A 75 5.20 -3.53 -3.13
N VAL A 76 4.37 -3.90 -2.15
CA VAL A 76 3.61 -5.14 -2.16
C VAL A 76 2.16 -4.76 -2.43
N TYR A 77 1.65 -5.14 -3.60
CA TYR A 77 0.31 -4.79 -4.05
C TYR A 77 -0.53 -6.06 -4.18
N VAL A 78 -1.62 -6.14 -3.43
CA VAL A 78 -2.64 -7.20 -3.54
C VAL A 78 -3.89 -6.60 -4.18
N SER A 79 -4.58 -7.35 -5.02
CA SER A 79 -5.79 -6.89 -5.71
C SER A 79 -6.72 -8.05 -6.04
N CYS A 80 -8.00 -7.84 -5.81
CA CYS A 80 -9.07 -8.73 -6.27
C CYS A 80 -9.50 -8.47 -7.73
N ASN A 81 -8.78 -7.63 -8.46
CA ASN A 81 -9.05 -7.32 -9.88
C ASN A 81 -7.74 -7.26 -10.68
N PRO A 82 -7.41 -8.31 -11.45
CA PRO A 82 -6.18 -8.37 -12.25
C PRO A 82 -6.05 -7.26 -13.29
N GLU A 83 -7.16 -6.78 -13.86
CA GLU A 83 -7.14 -5.75 -14.90
C GLU A 83 -6.71 -4.40 -14.33
N THR A 84 -7.28 -4.00 -13.18
CA THR A 84 -6.89 -2.76 -12.50
C THR A 84 -5.48 -2.85 -11.95
N LEU A 85 -5.07 -4.02 -11.44
CA LEU A 85 -3.70 -4.27 -11.03
C LEU A 85 -2.73 -4.06 -12.19
N ALA A 86 -3.01 -4.64 -13.36
CA ALA A 86 -2.15 -4.49 -14.54
C ALA A 86 -2.06 -3.03 -15.01
N ARG A 87 -3.17 -2.29 -14.95
CA ARG A 87 -3.20 -0.85 -15.24
C ARG A 87 -2.28 -0.08 -14.28
N ASP A 88 -2.42 -0.32 -12.98
CA ASP A 88 -1.68 0.42 -11.95
C ASP A 88 -0.18 0.07 -11.96
N VAL A 89 0.14 -1.20 -12.18
CA VAL A 89 1.53 -1.64 -12.35
C VAL A 89 2.20 -0.91 -13.53
N ARG A 90 1.49 -0.71 -14.66
CA ARG A 90 2.04 0.06 -15.80
C ARG A 90 2.40 1.50 -15.41
N LEU A 91 1.64 2.12 -14.51
CA LEU A 91 1.96 3.47 -14.01
C LEU A 91 3.20 3.50 -13.11
N LEU A 92 3.53 2.37 -12.48
CA LEU A 92 4.68 2.24 -11.59
C LEU A 92 5.95 1.75 -12.31
N THR A 93 5.85 1.13 -13.49
CA THR A 93 7.00 0.58 -14.24
C THR A 93 8.07 1.60 -14.64
N PRO A 94 7.80 2.90 -14.82
CA PRO A 94 8.87 3.88 -15.05
C PRO A 94 9.87 3.97 -13.89
N THR A 95 9.42 3.73 -12.66
CA THR A 95 10.25 3.84 -11.45
C THR A 95 10.54 2.51 -10.79
N HIS A 96 9.76 1.46 -11.08
CA HIS A 96 9.86 0.17 -10.42
C HIS A 96 9.94 -0.99 -11.42
N ALA A 97 10.61 -2.06 -11.00
CA ALA A 97 10.62 -3.33 -11.70
C ALA A 97 9.72 -4.33 -10.96
N VAL A 98 8.91 -5.09 -11.69
CA VAL A 98 8.17 -6.22 -11.14
C VAL A 98 9.15 -7.34 -10.80
N LYS A 99 9.19 -7.76 -9.55
CA LYS A 99 10.08 -8.82 -9.05
C LYS A 99 9.36 -10.14 -8.86
N ARG A 100 8.11 -10.10 -8.40
CA ARG A 100 7.29 -11.30 -8.17
C ARG A 100 5.85 -11.02 -8.55
N VAL A 101 5.19 -12.06 -9.05
CA VAL A 101 3.75 -12.07 -9.30
C VAL A 101 3.21 -13.37 -8.73
N ALA A 102 2.03 -13.30 -8.09
CA ALA A 102 1.30 -14.46 -7.61
C ALA A 102 -0.18 -14.31 -7.94
N ALA A 103 -0.84 -15.42 -8.19
CA ALA A 103 -2.29 -15.50 -8.37
C ALA A 103 -2.83 -16.54 -7.39
N PHE A 104 -3.97 -16.23 -6.77
CA PHE A 104 -4.61 -17.06 -5.75
C PHE A 104 -6.06 -17.27 -6.12
N ASP A 105 -6.42 -18.48 -6.51
CA ASP A 105 -7.81 -18.87 -6.77
C ASP A 105 -8.53 -19.21 -5.47
N GLN A 106 -8.98 -18.16 -4.77
CA GLN A 106 -9.76 -18.28 -3.53
C GLN A 106 -11.26 -18.41 -3.76
N PHE A 107 -11.71 -18.13 -4.97
CA PHE A 107 -13.11 -18.14 -5.34
C PHE A 107 -13.34 -19.03 -6.58
N PRO A 108 -13.06 -20.35 -6.47
CA PRO A 108 -13.16 -21.26 -7.60
C PRO A 108 -14.58 -21.24 -8.22
N TYR A 109 -14.65 -21.41 -9.53
CA TYR A 109 -15.89 -21.31 -10.33
C TYR A 109 -16.53 -19.91 -10.40
N THR A 110 -15.78 -18.86 -10.11
CA THR A 110 -16.18 -17.46 -10.29
C THR A 110 -15.15 -16.71 -11.12
N ASP A 111 -15.49 -15.50 -11.60
CA ASP A 111 -14.57 -14.59 -12.31
C ASP A 111 -13.66 -13.79 -11.35
N HIS A 112 -13.58 -14.20 -10.09
CA HIS A 112 -12.78 -13.52 -9.09
C HIS A 112 -11.43 -14.21 -8.90
N LEU A 113 -10.37 -13.46 -9.12
CA LEU A 113 -9.00 -13.91 -8.91
C LEU A 113 -8.27 -12.88 -8.03
N GLU A 114 -7.69 -13.35 -6.95
CA GLU A 114 -6.78 -12.55 -6.15
C GLU A 114 -5.38 -12.59 -6.76
N CYS A 115 -4.77 -11.44 -6.93
CA CYS A 115 -3.42 -11.32 -7.48
C CYS A 115 -2.54 -10.47 -6.56
N GLY A 116 -1.27 -10.83 -6.51
CA GLY A 116 -0.27 -10.06 -5.79
C GLY A 116 0.94 -9.78 -6.65
N VAL A 117 1.50 -8.60 -6.55
CA VAL A 117 2.79 -8.25 -7.17
C VAL A 117 3.72 -7.63 -6.15
N VAL A 118 5.00 -7.92 -6.29
CA VAL A 118 6.07 -7.22 -5.59
C VAL A 118 6.86 -6.43 -6.61
N LEU A 119 6.92 -5.10 -6.38
CA LEU A 119 7.73 -4.20 -7.19
C LEU A 119 8.87 -3.65 -6.34
N GLU A 120 10.01 -3.44 -6.95
CA GLU A 120 11.16 -2.78 -6.34
C GLU A 120 11.63 -1.63 -7.21
N ARG A 121 12.07 -0.56 -6.57
CA ARG A 121 12.64 0.60 -7.24
C ARG A 121 13.78 0.18 -8.14
N ARG A 122 13.81 0.72 -9.35
CA ARG A 122 14.97 0.55 -10.24
C ARG A 122 16.16 1.28 -9.65
N VAL A 123 17.28 0.61 -9.63
CA VAL A 123 18.58 1.21 -9.31
C VAL A 123 19.18 1.60 -10.66
N ASP A 124 19.46 2.87 -10.83
CA ASP A 124 20.18 3.38 -12.00
C ASP A 124 21.65 2.94 -11.98
#